data_dc0bfb1b8b9efb8a7166112c2fcbd667
#
_entry.id   dc0bfb1b8b9efb8a7166112c2fcbd667
#
_cell.length_a   1.000
_cell.length_b   1.000
_cell.length_c   1.000
_cell.angle_alpha   90.00
_cell.angle_beta   90.00
_cell.angle_gamma   90.00
#
_symmetry.space_group_name_H-M   'P 1'
#
loop_
_entity.id
_entity.type
_entity.pdbx_description
1 polymer ?
#
loop_
_entity_poly.entity_id
_entity_poly.type
_entity_poly.pdbx_seq_one_letter_code
_entity_poly.pdbx_strand_id
1 'polypeptide(L)'
;AVLHLYAYLKTHDRSRLVLDLGYLPAITVSDYDWTDFYGDAKEPIPHDCPKSRGNPLQMTCFVDSDHAGDLVTRRSRTGVVILINRAPVVWYTKKQGSIETSSFGSEFSAMKTGIELVIGLRYKLRMMGVPLEGPTRVLADNMSVVNNTSRPESQLKKKSNSIAYHFCREVVASKAAFVTYEPTETNIADMLTKTQDCKTRKALASSLLR
;
A
#
# COMPACT_ATOMS: atom_id res chain seq x y z
N ALA A 1 23.54 -11.09 -13.97
CA ALA A 1 22.66 -10.15 -13.26
C ALA A 1 23.25 -8.73 -13.26
N VAL A 2 24.47 -8.52 -12.74
CA VAL A 2 25.10 -7.18 -12.59
C VAL A 2 25.23 -6.44 -13.91
N LEU A 3 25.73 -7.08 -14.96
CA LEU A 3 25.88 -6.47 -16.29
C LEU A 3 24.53 -6.03 -16.90
N HIS A 4 23.46 -6.77 -16.66
CA HIS A 4 22.11 -6.37 -17.08
C HIS A 4 21.63 -5.12 -16.34
N LEU A 5 21.94 -4.99 -15.05
CA LEU A 5 21.63 -3.79 -14.29
C LEU A 5 22.37 -2.57 -14.85
N TYR A 6 23.68 -2.67 -15.11
CA TYR A 6 24.44 -1.58 -15.71
C TYR A 6 23.95 -1.20 -17.11
N ALA A 7 23.61 -2.18 -17.94
CA ALA A 7 23.04 -1.92 -19.26
C ALA A 7 21.70 -1.19 -19.14
N TYR A 8 20.83 -1.59 -18.20
CA TYR A 8 19.57 -0.93 -17.93
C TYR A 8 19.79 0.52 -17.48
N LEU A 9 20.65 0.76 -16.49
CA LEU A 9 20.96 2.09 -15.97
C LEU A 9 21.53 3.01 -17.08
N LYS A 10 22.44 2.49 -17.93
CA LYS A 10 22.98 3.23 -19.06
C LYS A 10 21.92 3.63 -20.08
N THR A 11 20.92 2.76 -20.30
CA THR A 11 19.81 3.04 -21.24
C THR A 11 18.80 4.03 -20.67
N HIS A 12 18.72 4.13 -19.34
CA HIS A 12 17.73 4.94 -18.63
C HIS A 12 18.39 6.03 -17.76
N ASP A 13 19.56 6.49 -18.11
CA ASP A 13 20.37 7.46 -17.37
C ASP A 13 19.70 8.85 -17.21
N ARG A 14 18.72 9.15 -18.06
CA ARG A 14 17.94 10.40 -18.04
C ARG A 14 16.57 10.28 -17.40
N SER A 15 16.21 9.10 -16.90
CA SER A 15 14.92 8.91 -16.23
C SER A 15 14.83 9.77 -14.96
N ARG A 16 13.72 10.46 -14.80
CA ARG A 16 13.46 11.37 -13.68
C ARG A 16 12.19 10.97 -12.96
N LEU A 17 12.22 11.05 -11.64
CA LEU A 17 11.02 10.87 -10.82
C LEU A 17 10.04 12.02 -11.09
N VAL A 18 8.78 11.69 -11.35
CA VAL A 18 7.73 12.68 -11.56
C VAL A 18 7.12 13.07 -10.23
N LEU A 19 7.31 14.32 -9.83
CA LEU A 19 6.66 14.91 -8.65
C LEU A 19 5.43 15.70 -9.12
N ASP A 20 4.34 14.98 -9.38
CA ASP A 20 3.08 15.56 -9.83
C ASP A 20 2.21 15.88 -8.60
N LEU A 21 1.82 17.14 -8.45
CA LEU A 21 0.99 17.62 -7.35
C LEU A 21 -0.53 17.46 -7.62
N GLY A 22 -0.91 16.94 -8.79
CA GLY A 22 -2.31 16.65 -9.11
C GLY A 22 -2.87 15.53 -8.22
N TYR A 23 -4.19 15.56 -8.03
CA TYR A 23 -4.89 14.50 -7.28
C TYR A 23 -5.19 13.29 -8.17
N LEU A 24 -5.21 12.11 -7.56
CA LEU A 24 -5.79 10.93 -8.19
C LEU A 24 -7.32 11.07 -8.24
N PRO A 25 -7.99 10.44 -9.22
CA PRO A 25 -9.46 10.44 -9.29
C PRO A 25 -10.09 10.02 -7.96
N ALA A 26 -11.21 10.64 -7.60
CA ALA A 26 -11.97 10.24 -6.43
C ALA A 26 -12.50 8.81 -6.61
N ILE A 27 -12.45 8.02 -5.53
CA ILE A 27 -13.05 6.67 -5.48
C ILE A 27 -14.20 6.73 -4.48
N THR A 28 -15.34 6.19 -4.88
CA THR A 28 -16.46 5.99 -3.97
C THR A 28 -16.13 4.84 -3.02
N VAL A 29 -16.15 5.12 -1.72
CA VAL A 29 -15.89 4.14 -0.67
C VAL A 29 -17.19 3.83 0.04
N SER A 30 -17.48 2.56 0.26
CA SER A 30 -18.57 2.14 1.11
C SER A 30 -18.21 2.45 2.58
N ASP A 31 -19.02 3.24 3.24
CA ASP A 31 -18.88 3.50 4.69
C ASP A 31 -19.65 2.42 5.45
N TYR A 32 -18.92 1.53 6.11
CA TYR A 32 -19.49 0.46 6.92
C TYR A 32 -19.48 0.84 8.40
N ASP A 33 -20.49 0.35 9.13
CA ASP A 33 -20.51 0.45 10.57
C ASP A 33 -19.58 -0.61 11.19
N TRP A 34 -18.62 -0.16 11.97
CA TRP A 34 -17.62 -0.99 12.64
C TRP A 34 -17.82 -1.07 14.16
N THR A 35 -18.89 -0.43 14.67
CA THR A 35 -19.12 -0.25 16.11
C THR A 35 -19.15 -1.56 16.88
N ASP A 36 -19.81 -2.60 16.33
CA ASP A 36 -19.89 -3.92 16.96
C ASP A 36 -18.54 -4.66 17.05
N PHE A 37 -17.53 -4.27 16.24
CA PHE A 37 -16.24 -4.97 16.17
C PHE A 37 -15.11 -4.20 16.83
N TYR A 38 -15.06 -2.88 16.66
CA TYR A 38 -13.96 -2.02 17.09
C TYR A 38 -14.42 -0.79 17.87
N GLY A 39 -15.70 -0.73 18.27
CA GLY A 39 -16.26 0.39 19.01
C GLY A 39 -16.09 1.73 18.30
N ASP A 40 -15.71 2.76 19.05
CA ASP A 40 -15.46 4.12 18.56
C ASP A 40 -13.97 4.29 18.17
N ALA A 41 -13.44 3.37 17.36
CA ALA A 41 -12.05 3.45 16.92
C ALA A 41 -11.79 4.74 16.14
N LYS A 42 -10.76 5.48 16.55
CA LYS A 42 -10.33 6.73 15.90
C LYS A 42 -8.84 6.70 15.61
N GLU A 43 -8.43 7.36 14.53
CA GLU A 43 -7.01 7.52 14.25
C GLU A 43 -6.33 8.28 15.41
N PRO A 44 -5.28 7.70 16.03
CA PRO A 44 -4.56 8.38 17.10
C PRO A 44 -3.82 9.61 16.56
N ILE A 45 -4.29 10.79 16.93
CA ILE A 45 -3.62 12.06 16.57
C ILE A 45 -2.75 12.47 17.75
N PRO A 46 -1.45 12.78 17.54
CA PRO A 46 -0.59 13.26 18.62
C PRO A 46 -1.16 14.52 19.27
N HIS A 47 -1.12 14.61 20.60
CA HIS A 47 -1.66 15.75 21.36
C HIS A 47 -0.87 17.05 21.12
N ASP A 48 0.40 16.92 20.77
CA ASP A 48 1.34 18.00 20.46
C ASP A 48 1.44 18.30 18.95
N CYS A 49 0.50 17.79 18.17
CA CYS A 49 0.46 18.01 16.74
C CYS A 49 0.33 19.50 16.41
N PRO A 50 1.23 20.07 15.61
CA PRO A 50 1.16 21.48 15.25
C PRO A 50 -0.10 21.77 14.42
N LYS A 51 -0.58 23.01 14.48
CA LYS A 51 -1.71 23.43 13.65
C LYS A 51 -1.40 23.24 12.18
N SER A 52 -2.26 22.52 11.48
CA SER A 52 -2.12 22.23 10.05
C SER A 52 -2.09 23.52 9.21
N ARG A 53 -1.20 23.56 8.21
CA ARG A 53 -1.03 24.67 7.28
C ARG A 53 -0.89 24.16 5.85
N GLY A 54 -1.36 24.97 4.90
CA GLY A 54 -1.31 24.67 3.47
C GLY A 54 -2.54 23.90 2.99
N ASN A 55 -2.45 23.35 1.77
CA ASN A 55 -3.52 22.59 1.15
C ASN A 55 -3.47 21.12 1.64
N PRO A 56 -4.62 20.46 1.82
CA PRO A 56 -4.67 19.05 2.17
C PRO A 56 -3.98 18.19 1.12
N LEU A 57 -3.25 17.17 1.57
CA LEU A 57 -2.60 16.19 0.70
C LEU A 57 -3.40 14.89 0.68
N GLN A 58 -3.56 14.32 -0.51
CA GLN A 58 -4.12 12.99 -0.71
C GLN A 58 -2.99 11.95 -0.62
N MET A 59 -3.19 10.89 0.15
CA MET A 59 -2.23 9.80 0.23
C MET A 59 -2.82 8.53 -0.37
N THR A 60 -2.04 7.87 -1.23
CA THR A 60 -2.41 6.58 -1.85
C THR A 60 -1.28 5.59 -1.68
N CYS A 61 -1.61 4.36 -1.29
CA CYS A 61 -0.67 3.26 -1.07
C CYS A 61 -1.06 2.09 -1.96
N PHE A 62 -0.15 1.64 -2.80
CA PHE A 62 -0.29 0.41 -3.58
C PHE A 62 0.46 -0.70 -2.87
N VAL A 63 -0.17 -1.87 -2.76
CA VAL A 63 0.43 -3.05 -2.15
C VAL A 63 0.31 -4.26 -3.06
N ASP A 64 1.35 -5.09 -3.07
CA ASP A 64 1.40 -6.35 -3.82
C ASP A 64 2.32 -7.36 -3.12
N SER A 65 2.14 -8.65 -3.42
CA SER A 65 3.12 -9.66 -3.08
C SER A 65 3.27 -10.72 -4.18
N ASP A 66 4.48 -11.20 -4.39
CA ASP A 66 4.67 -12.48 -5.07
C ASP A 66 4.39 -13.62 -4.09
N HIS A 67 3.68 -14.65 -4.51
CA HIS A 67 3.51 -15.83 -3.68
C HIS A 67 4.65 -16.83 -3.90
N ALA A 68 5.45 -17.09 -2.82
CA ALA A 68 6.52 -18.07 -2.81
C ALA A 68 7.56 -17.90 -3.96
N GLY A 69 7.83 -16.65 -4.38
CA GLY A 69 8.69 -16.34 -5.52
C GLY A 69 10.17 -16.65 -5.32
N ASP A 70 10.65 -16.70 -4.08
CA ASP A 70 12.02 -17.17 -3.80
C ASP A 70 12.09 -18.70 -3.95
N LEU A 71 12.77 -19.17 -4.99
CA LEU A 71 12.83 -20.60 -5.34
C LEU A 71 13.54 -21.45 -4.28
N VAL A 72 14.43 -20.87 -3.48
CA VAL A 72 15.21 -21.57 -2.46
C VAL A 72 14.46 -21.64 -1.15
N THR A 73 13.99 -20.49 -0.65
CA THR A 73 13.35 -20.39 0.66
C THR A 73 11.84 -20.43 0.61
N ARG A 74 11.24 -20.36 -0.58
CA ARG A 74 9.79 -20.28 -0.83
C ARG A 74 9.11 -19.13 -0.07
N ARG A 75 9.87 -18.12 0.30
CA ARG A 75 9.33 -16.89 0.88
C ARG A 75 8.81 -15.95 -0.18
N SER A 76 7.75 -15.27 0.13
CA SER A 76 7.14 -14.23 -0.69
C SER A 76 7.90 -12.91 -0.54
N ARG A 77 7.68 -12.01 -1.47
CA ARG A 77 8.21 -10.65 -1.43
C ARG A 77 7.06 -9.66 -1.33
N THR A 78 7.16 -8.72 -0.42
CA THR A 78 6.24 -7.59 -0.31
C THR A 78 6.73 -6.44 -1.17
N GLY A 79 5.83 -5.80 -1.89
CA GLY A 79 6.02 -4.53 -2.60
C GLY A 79 5.02 -3.49 -2.10
N VAL A 80 5.49 -2.29 -1.83
CA VAL A 80 4.65 -1.15 -1.44
C VAL A 80 5.14 0.10 -2.14
N VAL A 81 4.21 0.88 -2.71
CA VAL A 81 4.48 2.22 -3.24
C VAL A 81 3.49 3.19 -2.63
N ILE A 82 3.97 4.28 -2.02
CA ILE A 82 3.10 5.32 -1.47
C ILE A 82 3.30 6.60 -2.26
N LEU A 83 2.19 7.14 -2.72
CA LEU A 83 2.11 8.45 -3.37
C LEU A 83 1.53 9.48 -2.41
N ILE A 84 2.07 10.70 -2.46
CA ILE A 84 1.40 11.91 -1.97
C ILE A 84 0.90 12.67 -3.20
N ASN A 85 -0.40 12.86 -3.28
CA ASN A 85 -1.06 13.26 -4.52
C ASN A 85 -0.71 12.23 -5.62
N ARG A 86 0.03 12.63 -6.66
CA ARG A 86 0.54 11.72 -7.69
C ARG A 86 2.06 11.55 -7.65
N ALA A 87 2.73 12.10 -6.63
CA ALA A 87 4.17 12.01 -6.47
C ALA A 87 4.57 10.79 -5.63
N PRO A 88 5.42 9.88 -6.11
CA PRO A 88 5.93 8.76 -5.33
C PRO A 88 6.90 9.25 -4.25
N VAL A 89 6.61 8.90 -2.99
CA VAL A 89 7.42 9.33 -1.84
C VAL A 89 8.01 8.17 -1.05
N VAL A 90 7.40 6.99 -1.14
CA VAL A 90 7.92 5.75 -0.54
C VAL A 90 7.78 4.63 -1.54
N TRP A 91 8.86 3.86 -1.72
CA TRP A 91 8.85 2.55 -2.37
C TRP A 91 9.62 1.57 -1.50
N TYR A 92 9.02 0.42 -1.28
CA TYR A 92 9.53 -0.56 -0.36
C TYR A 92 9.39 -1.95 -0.95
N THR A 93 10.45 -2.73 -0.93
CA THR A 93 10.42 -4.15 -1.27
C THR A 93 11.26 -4.94 -0.29
N LYS A 94 10.68 -6.02 0.23
CA LYS A 94 11.36 -6.90 1.18
C LYS A 94 10.84 -8.33 1.09
N LYS A 95 11.73 -9.30 1.21
CA LYS A 95 11.37 -10.70 1.40
C LYS A 95 10.67 -10.86 2.75
N GLN A 96 9.51 -11.52 2.76
CA GLN A 96 8.74 -11.77 3.97
C GLN A 96 9.51 -12.67 4.95
N GLY A 97 9.31 -12.45 6.25
CA GLY A 97 9.97 -13.24 7.30
C GLY A 97 9.42 -14.65 7.44
N SER A 98 8.12 -14.84 7.15
CA SER A 98 7.42 -16.13 7.19
C SER A 98 7.23 -16.71 5.79
N ILE A 99 6.96 -18.03 5.76
CA ILE A 99 6.51 -18.73 4.55
C ILE A 99 4.98 -18.80 4.64
N GLU A 100 4.32 -18.17 3.69
CA GLU A 100 2.86 -18.22 3.59
C GLU A 100 2.43 -19.39 2.70
N THR A 101 1.42 -20.14 3.16
CA THR A 101 0.93 -21.33 2.46
C THR A 101 -0.11 -21.03 1.39
N SER A 102 -0.46 -19.76 1.19
CA SER A 102 -1.41 -19.32 0.15
C SER A 102 -1.10 -17.92 -0.31
N SER A 103 -1.52 -17.58 -1.52
CA SER A 103 -1.46 -16.21 -2.05
C SER A 103 -2.17 -15.20 -1.14
N PHE A 104 -3.35 -15.57 -0.60
CA PHE A 104 -4.04 -14.74 0.39
C PHE A 104 -3.15 -14.35 1.57
N GLY A 105 -2.40 -15.31 2.15
CA GLY A 105 -1.53 -15.03 3.30
C GLY A 105 -0.39 -14.08 2.97
N SER A 106 0.28 -14.26 1.83
CA SER A 106 1.35 -13.37 1.38
C SER A 106 0.83 -11.97 1.05
N GLU A 107 -0.31 -11.88 0.37
CA GLU A 107 -0.96 -10.60 0.07
C GLU A 107 -1.42 -9.88 1.34
N PHE A 108 -1.97 -10.63 2.31
CA PHE A 108 -2.38 -10.05 3.59
C PHE A 108 -1.18 -9.54 4.41
N SER A 109 -0.04 -10.23 4.35
CA SER A 109 1.22 -9.76 4.95
C SER A 109 1.73 -8.48 4.28
N ALA A 110 1.59 -8.36 2.97
CA ALA A 110 1.92 -7.14 2.23
C ALA A 110 0.96 -5.99 2.61
N MET A 111 -0.35 -6.26 2.68
CA MET A 111 -1.37 -5.31 3.14
C MET A 111 -1.02 -4.74 4.52
N LYS A 112 -0.72 -5.62 5.49
CA LYS A 112 -0.31 -5.20 6.84
C LYS A 112 0.90 -4.27 6.78
N THR A 113 1.93 -4.65 6.03
CA THR A 113 3.16 -3.83 5.90
C THR A 113 2.85 -2.47 5.26
N GLY A 114 2.02 -2.43 4.23
CA GLY A 114 1.57 -1.19 3.59
C GLY A 114 0.84 -0.27 4.57
N ILE A 115 -0.10 -0.82 5.35
CA ILE A 115 -0.84 -0.07 6.37
C ILE A 115 0.08 0.44 7.48
N GLU A 116 1.06 -0.34 7.95
CA GLU A 116 2.06 0.12 8.92
C GLU A 116 2.87 1.33 8.41
N LEU A 117 3.31 1.28 7.14
CA LEU A 117 4.01 2.39 6.50
C LEU A 117 3.11 3.63 6.34
N VAL A 118 1.84 3.43 5.99
CA VAL A 118 0.83 4.48 5.89
C VAL A 118 0.65 5.20 7.22
N ILE A 119 0.40 4.45 8.31
CA ILE A 119 0.22 5.04 9.65
C ILE A 119 1.46 5.83 10.08
N GLY A 120 2.65 5.24 9.89
CA GLY A 120 3.91 5.91 10.21
C GLY A 120 4.13 7.20 9.41
N LEU A 121 3.74 7.23 8.13
CA LEU A 121 3.87 8.42 7.29
C LEU A 121 2.79 9.47 7.64
N ARG A 122 1.55 9.06 7.89
CA ARG A 122 0.48 9.96 8.37
C ARG A 122 0.89 10.67 9.66
N TYR A 123 1.42 9.91 10.61
CA TYR A 123 1.95 10.48 11.86
C TYR A 123 3.00 11.55 11.59
N LYS A 124 4.02 11.24 10.76
CA LYS A 124 5.10 12.18 10.43
C LYS A 124 4.57 13.45 9.74
N LEU A 125 3.67 13.32 8.79
CA LEU A 125 3.07 14.46 8.08
C LEU A 125 2.27 15.36 9.05
N ARG A 126 1.50 14.77 9.97
CA ARG A 126 0.79 15.53 11.00
C ARG A 126 1.75 16.28 11.92
N MET A 127 2.85 15.63 12.37
CA MET A 127 3.88 16.27 13.18
C MET A 127 4.64 17.39 12.43
N MET A 128 4.61 17.39 11.11
CA MET A 128 5.10 18.49 10.27
C MET A 128 4.04 19.57 10.01
N GLY A 129 2.83 19.44 10.55
CA GLY A 129 1.72 20.38 10.31
C GLY A 129 1.12 20.27 8.91
N VAL A 130 1.28 19.16 8.26
CA VAL A 130 0.72 18.92 6.92
C VAL A 130 -0.71 18.39 7.05
N PRO A 131 -1.72 19.05 6.47
CA PRO A 131 -3.08 18.55 6.47
C PRO A 131 -3.23 17.36 5.51
N LEU A 132 -3.96 16.33 5.95
CA LEU A 132 -4.28 15.15 5.14
C LEU A 132 -5.75 15.17 4.74
N GLU A 133 -6.03 14.90 3.46
CA GLU A 133 -7.38 14.79 2.93
C GLU A 133 -7.96 13.39 3.25
N GLY A 134 -8.67 13.29 4.37
CA GLY A 134 -9.38 12.08 4.75
C GLY A 134 -8.52 10.83 4.98
N PRO A 135 -9.12 9.64 4.84
CA PRO A 135 -8.42 8.36 4.93
C PRO A 135 -7.43 8.15 3.79
N THR A 136 -6.32 7.46 4.07
CA THR A 136 -5.39 7.02 3.02
C THR A 136 -6.01 5.90 2.19
N ARG A 137 -5.92 6.03 0.89
CA ARG A 137 -6.35 5.01 -0.06
C ARG A 137 -5.31 3.89 -0.12
N VAL A 138 -5.70 2.64 0.20
CA VAL A 138 -4.84 1.46 0.07
C VAL A 138 -5.40 0.55 -1.02
N LEU A 139 -4.59 0.29 -2.03
CA LEU A 139 -4.94 -0.41 -3.27
C LEU A 139 -4.26 -1.77 -3.32
N ALA A 140 -5.03 -2.84 -3.51
CA ALA A 140 -4.54 -4.20 -3.64
C ALA A 140 -5.29 -4.96 -4.74
N ASP A 141 -4.61 -5.88 -5.41
CA ASP A 141 -5.18 -6.66 -6.53
C ASP A 141 -5.82 -7.99 -6.09
N ASN A 142 -5.86 -8.27 -4.80
CA ASN A 142 -6.50 -9.47 -4.27
C ASN A 142 -7.85 -9.14 -3.60
N MET A 143 -8.94 -9.43 -4.32
CA MET A 143 -10.30 -9.15 -3.85
C MET A 143 -10.63 -9.81 -2.50
N SER A 144 -10.06 -11.00 -2.20
CA SER A 144 -10.27 -11.66 -0.91
C SER A 144 -9.62 -10.86 0.23
N VAL A 145 -8.43 -10.29 0.01
CA VAL A 145 -7.75 -9.40 0.97
C VAL A 145 -8.55 -8.11 1.16
N VAL A 146 -9.00 -7.49 0.07
CA VAL A 146 -9.85 -6.29 0.11
C VAL A 146 -11.12 -6.56 0.93
N ASN A 147 -11.87 -7.61 0.62
CA ASN A 147 -13.10 -7.92 1.34
C ASN A 147 -12.87 -8.24 2.82
N ASN A 148 -11.78 -8.96 3.14
CA ASN A 148 -11.46 -9.30 4.53
C ASN A 148 -11.03 -8.07 5.35
N THR A 149 -10.50 -7.05 4.71
CA THR A 149 -10.05 -5.82 5.39
C THR A 149 -11.14 -4.77 5.47
N SER A 150 -11.97 -4.64 4.43
CA SER A 150 -12.93 -3.53 4.28
C SER A 150 -14.36 -3.84 4.75
N ARG A 151 -14.74 -5.11 4.97
CA ARG A 151 -16.11 -5.50 5.33
C ARG A 151 -16.20 -6.04 6.75
N PRO A 152 -17.04 -5.47 7.63
CA PRO A 152 -17.21 -5.91 9.01
C PRO A 152 -17.64 -7.38 9.15
N GLU A 153 -18.55 -7.85 8.31
CA GLU A 153 -19.11 -9.21 8.32
C GLU A 153 -18.13 -10.29 7.82
N SER A 154 -16.99 -9.89 7.26
CA SER A 154 -16.00 -10.81 6.71
C SER A 154 -15.33 -11.63 7.81
N GLN A 155 -15.21 -12.94 7.60
CA GLN A 155 -14.61 -13.87 8.56
C GLN A 155 -13.25 -14.35 8.11
N LEU A 156 -12.27 -14.26 9.01
CA LEU A 156 -10.94 -14.80 8.77
C LEU A 156 -10.93 -16.33 8.89
N LYS A 157 -10.61 -17.02 7.80
CA LYS A 157 -10.47 -18.49 7.80
C LYS A 157 -9.09 -18.96 8.29
N LYS A 158 -8.07 -18.10 8.26
CA LYS A 158 -6.67 -18.43 8.61
C LYS A 158 -6.27 -17.86 9.96
N LYS A 159 -6.20 -18.70 10.99
CA LYS A 159 -5.81 -18.29 12.37
C LYS A 159 -4.41 -17.63 12.44
N SER A 160 -3.48 -18.04 11.60
CA SER A 160 -2.12 -17.47 11.58
C SER A 160 -2.07 -15.99 11.27
N ASN A 161 -3.08 -15.45 10.59
CA ASN A 161 -3.13 -14.05 10.17
C ASN A 161 -4.03 -13.18 11.07
N SER A 162 -4.51 -13.72 12.22
CA SER A 162 -5.52 -13.03 13.04
C SER A 162 -5.06 -11.67 13.55
N ILE A 163 -3.81 -11.54 14.01
CA ILE A 163 -3.28 -10.25 14.48
C ILE A 163 -3.23 -9.22 13.34
N ALA A 164 -2.70 -9.62 12.19
CA ALA A 164 -2.65 -8.75 11.02
C ALA A 164 -4.07 -8.36 10.55
N TYR A 165 -5.01 -9.30 10.58
CA TYR A 165 -6.40 -9.11 10.23
C TYR A 165 -7.07 -8.05 11.12
N HIS A 166 -6.98 -8.19 12.42
CA HIS A 166 -7.58 -7.22 13.35
C HIS A 166 -6.92 -5.86 13.25
N PHE A 167 -5.58 -5.81 13.17
CA PHE A 167 -4.83 -4.56 12.98
C PHE A 167 -5.29 -3.78 11.72
N CYS A 168 -5.34 -4.43 10.57
CA CYS A 168 -5.75 -3.76 9.32
C CYS A 168 -7.19 -3.25 9.40
N ARG A 169 -8.08 -4.03 9.97
CA ARG A 169 -9.51 -3.67 10.12
C ARG A 169 -9.73 -2.53 11.10
N GLU A 170 -9.01 -2.52 12.22
CA GLU A 170 -9.05 -1.44 13.19
C GLU A 170 -8.61 -0.11 12.55
N VAL A 171 -7.58 -0.13 11.72
CA VAL A 171 -7.13 1.05 10.97
C VAL A 171 -8.18 1.52 9.96
N VAL A 172 -8.90 0.59 9.32
CA VAL A 172 -10.03 0.94 8.44
C VAL A 172 -11.20 1.49 9.25
N ALA A 173 -11.56 0.86 10.37
CA ALA A 173 -12.62 1.32 11.26
C ALA A 173 -12.34 2.72 11.82
N SER A 174 -11.10 3.04 12.15
CA SER A 174 -10.66 4.36 12.61
C SER A 174 -10.66 5.45 11.55
N LYS A 175 -11.00 5.10 10.30
CA LYS A 175 -10.97 5.99 9.12
C LYS A 175 -9.58 6.61 8.84
N ALA A 176 -8.50 5.98 9.30
CA ALA A 176 -7.15 6.35 8.92
C ALA A 176 -6.78 5.86 7.51
N ALA A 177 -7.34 4.73 7.10
CA ALA A 177 -7.21 4.18 5.76
C ALA A 177 -8.53 3.59 5.26
N PHE A 178 -8.66 3.42 3.95
CA PHE A 178 -9.66 2.54 3.34
C PHE A 178 -9.00 1.66 2.29
N VAL A 179 -9.49 0.44 2.15
CA VAL A 179 -8.93 -0.56 1.24
C VAL A 179 -9.89 -0.79 0.08
N THR A 180 -9.37 -0.75 -1.14
CA THR A 180 -10.14 -1.00 -2.35
C THR A 180 -9.34 -1.83 -3.35
N TYR A 181 -10.03 -2.39 -4.32
CA TYR A 181 -9.44 -3.21 -5.38
C TYR A 181 -8.76 -2.35 -6.43
N GLU A 182 -7.60 -2.79 -6.88
CA GLU A 182 -6.87 -2.26 -8.03
C GLU A 182 -6.52 -3.40 -8.97
N PRO A 183 -6.82 -3.30 -10.28
CA PRO A 183 -6.40 -4.33 -11.25
C PRO A 183 -4.87 -4.50 -11.26
N THR A 184 -4.40 -5.75 -11.40
CA THR A 184 -2.96 -6.08 -11.44
C THR A 184 -2.21 -5.28 -12.51
N GLU A 185 -2.85 -5.03 -13.65
CA GLU A 185 -2.26 -4.28 -14.78
C GLU A 185 -1.94 -2.83 -14.44
N THR A 186 -2.61 -2.26 -13.44
CA THR A 186 -2.45 -0.87 -12.99
C THR A 186 -1.82 -0.77 -11.60
N ASN A 187 -1.66 -1.89 -10.88
CA ASN A 187 -1.01 -1.92 -9.57
C ASN A 187 0.51 -1.69 -9.70
N ILE A 188 0.94 -0.46 -9.44
CA ILE A 188 2.36 -0.08 -9.56
C ILE A 188 3.28 -0.83 -8.59
N ALA A 189 2.77 -1.39 -7.48
CA ALA A 189 3.57 -2.19 -6.55
C ALA A 189 4.03 -3.54 -7.16
N ASP A 190 3.34 -4.03 -8.19
CA ASP A 190 3.68 -5.26 -8.92
C ASP A 190 5.11 -5.21 -9.53
N MET A 191 5.59 -4.02 -9.88
CA MET A 191 6.99 -3.82 -10.33
C MET A 191 8.05 -4.17 -9.27
N LEU A 192 7.68 -4.15 -7.99
CA LEU A 192 8.59 -4.37 -6.87
C LEU A 192 8.63 -5.83 -6.41
N THR A 193 7.70 -6.64 -6.90
CA THR A 193 7.50 -8.04 -6.46
C THR A 193 7.82 -9.05 -7.54
N LYS A 194 7.47 -8.77 -8.79
CA LYS A 194 7.55 -9.70 -9.92
C LYS A 194 8.45 -9.19 -11.04
N THR A 195 9.02 -10.12 -11.78
CA THR A 195 9.72 -9.78 -13.04
C THR A 195 8.68 -9.49 -14.12
N GLN A 196 8.64 -8.26 -14.57
CA GLN A 196 7.69 -7.80 -15.59
C GLN A 196 8.27 -7.92 -16.99
N ASP A 197 7.40 -8.19 -17.98
CA ASP A 197 7.77 -8.00 -19.38
C ASP A 197 8.03 -6.51 -19.69
N CYS A 198 8.69 -6.25 -20.82
CA CYS A 198 9.12 -4.89 -21.16
C CYS A 198 7.95 -3.91 -21.37
N LYS A 199 6.81 -4.40 -21.90
CA LYS A 199 5.62 -3.57 -22.19
C LYS A 199 4.93 -3.16 -20.89
N THR A 200 4.62 -4.13 -20.03
CA THR A 200 3.98 -3.93 -18.72
C THR A 200 4.85 -3.04 -17.83
N ARG A 201 6.15 -3.33 -17.75
CA ARG A 201 7.08 -2.49 -16.96
C ARG A 201 7.09 -1.04 -17.45
N LYS A 202 7.13 -0.79 -18.76
CA LYS A 202 7.08 0.58 -19.32
C LYS A 202 5.77 1.28 -18.98
N ALA A 203 4.64 0.57 -19.09
CA ALA A 203 3.34 1.13 -18.77
C ALA A 203 3.26 1.57 -17.29
N LEU A 204 3.61 0.68 -16.36
CA LEU A 204 3.60 0.99 -14.93
C LEU A 204 4.65 2.07 -14.57
N ALA A 205 5.87 1.97 -15.11
CA ALA A 205 6.93 2.94 -14.82
C ALA A 205 6.60 4.34 -15.34
N SER A 206 5.86 4.48 -16.45
CA SER A 206 5.50 5.78 -17.01
C SER A 206 4.63 6.65 -16.10
N SER A 207 3.95 6.03 -15.13
CA SER A 207 3.19 6.75 -14.09
C SER A 207 4.09 7.39 -13.03
N LEU A 208 5.33 6.92 -12.89
CA LEU A 208 6.28 7.33 -11.86
C LEU A 208 7.51 8.06 -12.41
N LEU A 209 7.93 7.72 -13.63
CA LEU A 209 9.17 8.17 -14.26
C LEU A 209 8.91 8.83 -15.62
N ARG A 210 9.71 9.86 -15.92
CA ARG A 210 9.82 10.48 -17.24
C ARG A 210 11.28 10.57 -17.65
#